data_a89702c51b740c41bd62710e88fbbd8d
#
_entry.id   a89702c51b740c41bd62710e88fbbd8d
#
_cell.length_a   1.000
_cell.length_b   1.000
_cell.length_c   1.000
_cell.angle_alpha   90.00
_cell.angle_beta   90.00
_cell.angle_gamma   90.00
#
_symmetry.space_group_name_H-M   'P 1'
#
loop_
_entity.id
_entity.type
_entity.pdbx_description
1 polymer ?
#
loop_
_entity_poly.entity_id
_entity_poly.type
_entity_poly.pdbx_seq_one_letter_code
_entity_poly.pdbx_strand_id
1 'polypeptide(L)'
;MTREEFKKITEYIGSIIKGTSFENHIFAVGGSIRDLCMGNDIKDIDLVIDLPHGGVDFANWCKDQGYTKTVVIYETYGTAMFMFKQFPGEEIECVMTRGEKYLDDGTRNPTVEFNTIEEDVIRRDLTINSLYYNCSTGEILDLIDGKSDIDNHIIKTTNPDADQIFIDDPLRILRCIRFQTRFGFTISDETYKAMKRNVQRLKIITKERIQAEFNKILMSENAVMGINMLYYIGAMTFIVPEFEKCYGLTQNRFHFGDVAEHTLAVLDYHCKHFDANLTERLACFLHDIGKTATRTVKDGKVHFYDHEYVGAELTGDILRELKYDTDTIKKVKFLIRNHMRTKQAGDGAKYIKDKSLHKLLYECKTFEMFKSLMRIIECDNEAHAKDCCIHNQYSELVAKVELEGSHSKMFGYKLPVTGEDIMSVLGLEPGPIIAEINKRLLNQAFLDPEISKERCIKLLPGIKKQAEDALNKK
;
A
#
# COMPACT_ATOMS: atom_id res chain seq x y z
N MET A 1 -1.10 -15.46 -16.01
CA MET A 1 -1.20 -16.64 -16.91
C MET A 1 -1.03 -17.91 -16.11
N THR A 2 -1.60 -19.02 -16.58
CA THR A 2 -1.41 -20.33 -15.98
C THR A 2 -0.04 -20.93 -16.34
N ARG A 3 0.40 -21.94 -15.59
CA ARG A 3 1.64 -22.67 -15.90
C ARG A 3 1.62 -23.35 -17.28
N GLU A 4 0.44 -23.78 -17.74
CA GLU A 4 0.29 -24.34 -19.09
C GLU A 4 0.47 -23.28 -20.20
N GLU A 5 -0.04 -22.08 -20.00
CA GLU A 5 0.15 -20.96 -20.93
C GLU A 5 1.62 -20.56 -21.00
N PHE A 6 2.29 -20.45 -19.87
CA PHE A 6 3.74 -20.20 -19.80
C PHE A 6 4.51 -21.27 -20.63
N LYS A 7 4.18 -22.54 -20.41
CA LYS A 7 4.84 -23.63 -21.12
C LYS A 7 4.60 -23.58 -22.64
N LYS A 8 3.37 -23.28 -23.07
CA LYS A 8 3.03 -23.10 -24.49
C LYS A 8 3.82 -21.95 -25.12
N ILE A 9 3.99 -20.83 -24.40
CA ILE A 9 4.74 -19.68 -24.91
C ILE A 9 6.23 -20.02 -25.00
N THR A 10 6.82 -20.61 -23.97
CA THR A 10 8.24 -20.99 -23.99
C THR A 10 8.56 -22.09 -25.02
N GLU A 11 7.69 -23.08 -25.19
CA GLU A 11 7.79 -24.09 -26.26
C GLU A 11 7.67 -23.45 -27.65
N TYR A 12 6.77 -22.50 -27.83
CA TYR A 12 6.66 -21.73 -29.07
C TYR A 12 7.94 -20.95 -29.35
N ILE A 13 8.50 -20.26 -28.38
CA ILE A 13 9.78 -19.54 -28.50
C ILE A 13 10.87 -20.57 -28.95
N GLY A 14 10.99 -21.69 -28.25
CA GLY A 14 11.95 -22.75 -28.61
C GLY A 14 11.77 -23.26 -30.05
N SER A 15 10.53 -23.37 -30.50
CA SER A 15 10.24 -23.85 -31.86
C SER A 15 10.67 -22.86 -32.97
N ILE A 16 10.43 -21.55 -32.75
CA ILE A 16 10.77 -20.53 -33.78
C ILE A 16 12.26 -20.20 -33.84
N ILE A 17 12.99 -20.38 -32.72
CA ILE A 17 14.45 -20.09 -32.70
C ILE A 17 15.32 -21.26 -33.13
N LYS A 18 14.76 -22.43 -33.34
CA LYS A 18 15.50 -23.64 -33.74
C LYS A 18 16.26 -23.42 -35.02
N GLY A 19 17.57 -23.71 -35.03
CA GLY A 19 18.47 -23.53 -36.18
C GLY A 19 18.89 -22.08 -36.43
N THR A 20 18.51 -21.12 -35.52
CA THR A 20 18.96 -19.72 -35.59
C THR A 20 20.11 -19.46 -34.61
N SER A 21 20.69 -18.26 -34.68
CA SER A 21 21.70 -17.81 -33.70
C SER A 21 21.17 -17.67 -32.28
N PHE A 22 19.85 -17.68 -32.08
CA PHE A 22 19.20 -17.58 -30.77
C PHE A 22 18.99 -18.94 -30.11
N GLU A 23 19.18 -20.04 -30.82
CA GLU A 23 19.01 -21.38 -30.24
C GLU A 23 19.95 -21.59 -29.05
N ASN A 24 19.41 -22.06 -27.93
CA ASN A 24 20.07 -22.21 -26.61
C ASN A 24 20.51 -20.92 -25.91
N HIS A 25 20.24 -19.73 -26.47
CA HIS A 25 20.61 -18.45 -25.87
C HIS A 25 19.44 -17.68 -25.28
N ILE A 26 18.19 -18.17 -25.30
CA ILE A 26 17.02 -17.51 -24.74
C ILE A 26 16.55 -18.24 -23.51
N PHE A 27 16.45 -17.48 -22.41
CA PHE A 27 16.01 -17.96 -21.09
C PHE A 27 14.89 -17.11 -20.56
N ALA A 28 13.81 -17.76 -20.08
CA ALA A 28 12.87 -17.09 -19.20
C ALA A 28 13.47 -17.03 -17.77
N VAL A 29 13.26 -15.91 -17.06
CA VAL A 29 13.99 -15.63 -15.80
C VAL A 29 13.13 -14.99 -14.73
N GLY A 30 13.68 -14.87 -13.55
CA GLY A 30 13.13 -14.03 -12.48
C GLY A 30 11.92 -14.62 -11.78
N GLY A 31 10.92 -13.76 -11.53
CA GLY A 31 9.72 -14.13 -10.77
C GLY A 31 8.91 -15.26 -11.40
N SER A 32 8.88 -15.35 -12.71
CA SER A 32 8.17 -16.40 -13.46
C SER A 32 8.70 -17.80 -13.14
N ILE A 33 10.02 -17.98 -13.09
CA ILE A 33 10.61 -19.29 -12.85
C ILE A 33 10.52 -19.69 -11.38
N ARG A 34 10.70 -18.73 -10.46
CA ARG A 34 10.40 -18.97 -9.04
C ARG A 34 8.96 -19.43 -8.84
N ASP A 35 7.98 -18.68 -9.39
CA ASP A 35 6.56 -18.98 -9.23
C ASP A 35 6.20 -20.32 -9.89
N LEU A 36 6.86 -20.67 -11.05
CA LEU A 36 6.78 -21.99 -11.67
C LEU A 36 7.25 -23.11 -10.72
N CYS A 37 8.43 -22.94 -10.09
CA CYS A 37 8.99 -23.90 -9.14
C CYS A 37 8.10 -24.07 -7.90
N MET A 38 7.49 -22.99 -7.43
CA MET A 38 6.56 -23.00 -6.29
C MET A 38 5.15 -23.52 -6.64
N GLY A 39 4.88 -23.81 -7.92
CA GLY A 39 3.57 -24.26 -8.37
C GLY A 39 2.49 -23.16 -8.44
N ASN A 40 2.88 -21.90 -8.41
CA ASN A 40 2.01 -20.73 -8.50
C ASN A 40 1.70 -20.31 -9.94
N ASP A 41 0.67 -19.49 -10.12
CA ASP A 41 0.41 -18.80 -11.37
C ASP A 41 1.50 -17.74 -11.66
N ILE A 42 1.82 -17.60 -12.93
CA ILE A 42 2.88 -16.73 -13.43
C ILE A 42 2.27 -15.38 -13.85
N LYS A 43 2.90 -14.25 -13.50
CA LYS A 43 2.38 -12.94 -13.87
C LYS A 43 2.88 -12.47 -15.22
N ASP A 44 4.20 -12.42 -15.39
CA ASP A 44 4.88 -11.80 -16.52
C ASP A 44 5.95 -12.77 -17.04
N ILE A 45 6.36 -12.62 -18.32
CA ILE A 45 7.47 -13.37 -18.90
C ILE A 45 8.60 -12.40 -19.23
N ASP A 46 9.67 -12.51 -18.45
CA ASP A 46 10.91 -11.80 -18.69
C ASP A 46 11.89 -12.76 -19.38
N LEU A 47 12.41 -12.36 -20.54
CA LEU A 47 13.42 -13.11 -21.26
C LEU A 47 14.79 -12.45 -21.13
N VAL A 48 15.78 -13.27 -20.86
CA VAL A 48 17.19 -12.89 -20.99
C VAL A 48 17.79 -13.61 -22.20
N ILE A 49 18.47 -12.86 -23.02
CA ILE A 49 19.14 -13.37 -24.19
C ILE A 49 20.65 -13.28 -23.98
N ASP A 50 21.31 -14.43 -23.94
CA ASP A 50 22.74 -14.55 -23.69
C ASP A 50 23.56 -14.30 -24.96
N LEU A 51 23.39 -13.11 -25.52
CA LEU A 51 24.08 -12.59 -26.69
C LEU A 51 24.25 -11.07 -26.56
N PRO A 52 25.34 -10.48 -27.11
CA PRO A 52 25.49 -9.03 -27.21
C PRO A 52 24.28 -8.41 -27.91
N HIS A 53 23.68 -7.36 -27.32
CA HIS A 53 22.46 -6.73 -27.81
C HIS A 53 21.22 -7.64 -27.91
N GLY A 54 21.30 -8.87 -27.39
CA GLY A 54 20.40 -9.98 -27.65
C GLY A 54 18.91 -9.65 -27.42
N GLY A 55 18.56 -8.85 -26.41
CA GLY A 55 17.17 -8.47 -26.16
C GLY A 55 16.55 -7.67 -27.30
N VAL A 56 17.26 -6.66 -27.79
CA VAL A 56 16.81 -5.79 -28.90
C VAL A 56 16.83 -6.55 -30.22
N ASP A 57 17.89 -7.32 -30.45
CA ASP A 57 18.09 -8.10 -31.70
C ASP A 57 17.03 -9.19 -31.84
N PHE A 58 16.70 -9.90 -30.77
CA PHE A 58 15.64 -10.91 -30.77
C PHE A 58 14.27 -10.29 -31.04
N ALA A 59 13.94 -9.15 -30.39
CA ALA A 59 12.66 -8.49 -30.62
C ALA A 59 12.52 -7.99 -32.07
N ASN A 60 13.57 -7.41 -32.64
CA ASN A 60 13.59 -6.98 -34.03
C ASN A 60 13.49 -8.19 -34.97
N TRP A 61 14.25 -9.26 -34.74
CA TRP A 61 14.14 -10.49 -35.48
C TRP A 61 12.72 -11.07 -35.50
N CYS A 62 12.04 -11.09 -34.31
CA CYS A 62 10.64 -11.50 -34.23
C CYS A 62 9.70 -10.63 -35.09
N LYS A 63 9.98 -9.34 -35.20
CA LYS A 63 9.22 -8.41 -36.05
C LYS A 63 9.47 -8.69 -37.53
N ASP A 64 10.72 -8.88 -37.92
CA ASP A 64 11.13 -9.12 -39.32
C ASP A 64 10.61 -10.47 -39.85
N GLN A 65 10.58 -11.49 -38.98
CA GLN A 65 9.96 -12.79 -39.29
C GLN A 65 8.42 -12.76 -39.23
N GLY A 66 7.82 -11.63 -38.79
CA GLY A 66 6.39 -11.47 -38.75
C GLY A 66 5.71 -12.13 -37.55
N TYR A 67 6.43 -12.55 -36.51
CA TYR A 67 5.89 -13.14 -35.29
C TYR A 67 5.20 -12.08 -34.37
N THR A 68 5.63 -10.83 -34.46
CA THR A 68 5.01 -9.70 -33.77
C THR A 68 4.65 -8.57 -34.76
N LYS A 69 3.80 -7.63 -34.33
CA LYS A 69 3.44 -6.44 -35.12
C LYS A 69 4.30 -5.23 -34.76
N THR A 70 4.52 -5.04 -33.48
CA THR A 70 5.17 -3.86 -32.90
C THR A 70 6.21 -4.28 -31.86
N VAL A 71 7.30 -3.54 -31.84
CA VAL A 71 8.35 -3.66 -30.81
C VAL A 71 8.56 -2.28 -30.22
N VAL A 72 8.62 -2.18 -28.90
CA VAL A 72 9.01 -0.98 -28.16
C VAL A 72 10.42 -1.21 -27.64
N ILE A 73 11.34 -0.30 -27.95
CA ILE A 73 12.75 -0.41 -27.57
C ILE A 73 13.08 0.70 -26.60
N TYR A 74 13.73 0.34 -25.49
CA TYR A 74 14.29 1.25 -24.49
C TYR A 74 15.80 1.22 -24.60
N GLU A 75 16.35 2.00 -25.53
CA GLU A 75 17.77 1.97 -25.91
C GLU A 75 18.72 2.16 -24.72
N THR A 76 18.39 3.08 -23.79
CA THR A 76 19.21 3.36 -22.60
C THR A 76 19.45 2.12 -21.74
N TYR A 77 18.53 1.16 -21.75
CA TYR A 77 18.58 -0.04 -20.90
C TYR A 77 18.83 -1.33 -21.69
N GLY A 78 18.90 -1.25 -23.02
CA GLY A 78 19.02 -2.42 -23.88
C GLY A 78 17.82 -3.38 -23.74
N THR A 79 16.65 -2.84 -23.42
CA THR A 79 15.40 -3.60 -23.20
C THR A 79 14.47 -3.43 -24.39
N ALA A 80 13.80 -4.49 -24.79
CA ALA A 80 12.74 -4.46 -25.79
C ALA A 80 11.48 -5.15 -25.25
N MET A 81 10.32 -4.66 -25.66
CA MET A 81 9.01 -5.21 -25.29
C MET A 81 8.17 -5.47 -26.54
N PHE A 82 7.50 -6.60 -26.59
CA PHE A 82 6.57 -6.94 -27.66
C PHE A 82 5.55 -8.00 -27.23
N MET A 83 4.57 -8.27 -28.09
CA MET A 83 3.60 -9.36 -27.93
C MET A 83 3.64 -10.25 -29.17
N PHE A 84 3.65 -11.56 -28.97
CA PHE A 84 3.48 -12.50 -30.08
C PHE A 84 2.05 -12.43 -30.64
N LYS A 85 1.91 -12.47 -31.97
CA LYS A 85 0.58 -12.54 -32.62
C LYS A 85 -0.23 -13.75 -32.16
N GLN A 86 0.47 -14.86 -31.84
CA GLN A 86 -0.15 -16.10 -31.38
C GLN A 86 -0.65 -16.05 -29.95
N PHE A 87 -0.10 -15.14 -29.12
CA PHE A 87 -0.46 -14.97 -27.70
C PHE A 87 -0.85 -13.52 -27.44
N PRO A 88 -2.01 -13.06 -27.94
CA PRO A 88 -2.45 -11.70 -27.78
C PRO A 88 -2.79 -11.43 -26.30
N GLY A 89 -2.26 -10.33 -25.76
CA GLY A 89 -2.43 -9.94 -24.35
C GLY A 89 -1.25 -10.30 -23.45
N GLU A 90 -0.34 -11.16 -23.90
CA GLU A 90 0.86 -11.53 -23.16
C GLU A 90 2.05 -10.67 -23.62
N GLU A 91 2.48 -9.77 -22.75
CA GLU A 91 3.62 -8.88 -22.99
C GLU A 91 4.92 -9.61 -22.63
N ILE A 92 5.90 -9.56 -23.54
CA ILE A 92 7.21 -10.18 -23.38
C ILE A 92 8.24 -9.06 -23.25
N GLU A 93 8.94 -9.03 -22.13
CA GLU A 93 10.11 -8.17 -21.95
C GLU A 93 11.38 -8.95 -22.26
N CYS A 94 12.26 -8.35 -23.06
CA CYS A 94 13.51 -8.96 -23.49
C CYS A 94 14.70 -8.09 -23.12
N VAL A 95 15.70 -8.66 -22.45
CA VAL A 95 16.97 -8.00 -22.14
C VAL A 95 18.13 -8.91 -22.54
N MET A 96 19.34 -8.34 -22.69
CA MET A 96 20.54 -9.17 -22.78
C MET A 96 21.04 -9.57 -21.39
N THR A 97 21.82 -10.64 -21.28
CA THR A 97 22.66 -10.87 -20.09
C THR A 97 23.60 -9.68 -19.91
N ARG A 98 23.71 -9.17 -18.70
CA ARG A 98 24.44 -7.92 -18.48
C ARG A 98 25.23 -7.92 -17.20
N GLY A 99 26.41 -7.29 -17.25
CA GLY A 99 27.10 -6.76 -16.10
C GLY A 99 26.67 -5.31 -15.83
N GLU A 100 26.73 -4.91 -14.59
CA GLU A 100 26.46 -3.53 -14.18
C GLU A 100 27.73 -2.95 -13.54
N LYS A 101 28.26 -1.87 -14.12
CA LYS A 101 29.33 -1.11 -13.50
C LYS A 101 28.75 0.19 -12.92
N TYR A 102 28.78 0.30 -11.61
CA TYR A 102 28.42 1.53 -10.91
C TYR A 102 29.64 2.45 -10.86
N LEU A 103 29.52 3.66 -11.38
CA LEU A 103 30.58 4.65 -11.31
C LEU A 103 30.57 5.27 -9.90
N ASP A 104 31.77 5.51 -9.33
CA ASP A 104 31.93 6.14 -8.00
C ASP A 104 31.53 7.64 -7.96
N ASP A 105 30.97 8.16 -9.04
CA ASP A 105 30.57 9.57 -9.20
C ASP A 105 29.23 9.94 -8.56
N GLY A 106 28.59 9.01 -7.84
CA GLY A 106 27.28 9.20 -7.22
C GLY A 106 26.10 9.09 -8.21
N THR A 107 26.35 8.78 -9.48
CA THR A 107 25.30 8.47 -10.44
C THR A 107 24.78 7.04 -10.20
N ARG A 108 23.46 6.89 -10.27
CA ARG A 108 22.78 5.60 -9.98
C ARG A 108 22.54 4.74 -11.23
N ASN A 109 22.85 5.27 -12.40
CA ASN A 109 22.64 4.54 -13.64
C ASN A 109 23.93 3.76 -13.93
N PRO A 110 23.93 2.43 -13.75
CA PRO A 110 25.08 1.64 -14.12
C PRO A 110 25.27 1.70 -15.62
N THR A 111 26.52 1.68 -16.05
CA THR A 111 26.82 1.35 -17.45
C THR A 111 26.50 -0.13 -17.67
N VAL A 112 25.62 -0.40 -18.62
CA VAL A 112 25.18 -1.76 -18.95
C VAL A 112 26.09 -2.28 -20.04
N GLU A 113 26.80 -3.37 -19.76
CA GLU A 113 27.64 -4.07 -20.72
C GLU A 113 27.13 -5.52 -20.84
N PHE A 114 27.32 -6.13 -22.02
CA PHE A 114 27.06 -7.56 -22.18
C PHE A 114 27.98 -8.36 -21.25
N ASN A 115 27.43 -9.38 -20.60
CA ASN A 115 28.20 -10.29 -19.77
C ASN A 115 27.61 -11.70 -19.80
N THR A 116 28.32 -12.68 -19.23
CA THR A 116 27.86 -14.07 -19.21
C THR A 116 26.67 -14.29 -18.26
N ILE A 117 25.98 -15.41 -18.42
CA ILE A 117 24.89 -15.82 -17.50
C ILE A 117 25.39 -15.93 -16.05
N GLU A 118 26.59 -16.46 -15.84
CA GLU A 118 27.19 -16.62 -14.51
C GLU A 118 27.36 -15.29 -13.79
N GLU A 119 27.76 -14.25 -14.52
CA GLU A 119 27.90 -12.90 -13.96
C GLU A 119 26.53 -12.20 -13.82
N ASP A 120 25.59 -12.45 -14.74
CA ASP A 120 24.21 -11.94 -14.61
C ASP A 120 23.51 -12.51 -13.36
N VAL A 121 23.74 -13.78 -13.03
CA VAL A 121 23.18 -14.43 -11.82
C VAL A 121 23.64 -13.73 -10.55
N ILE A 122 24.95 -13.48 -10.42
CA ILE A 122 25.57 -12.96 -9.18
C ILE A 122 25.13 -11.51 -8.88
N ARG A 123 24.83 -10.70 -9.90
CA ARG A 123 24.37 -9.32 -9.70
C ARG A 123 22.89 -9.20 -9.35
N ARG A 124 22.07 -10.26 -9.49
CA ARG A 124 20.65 -10.23 -9.13
C ARG A 124 20.46 -10.08 -7.63
N ASP A 125 19.21 -9.87 -7.18
CA ASP A 125 18.92 -9.61 -5.78
C ASP A 125 18.96 -10.87 -4.89
N LEU A 126 18.21 -11.91 -5.29
CA LEU A 126 17.97 -13.11 -4.49
C LEU A 126 18.13 -14.40 -5.30
N THR A 127 18.65 -15.44 -4.67
CA THR A 127 18.82 -16.76 -5.27
C THR A 127 17.52 -17.31 -5.86
N ILE A 128 16.40 -17.16 -5.14
CA ILE A 128 15.07 -17.60 -5.58
C ILE A 128 14.55 -16.87 -6.82
N ASN A 129 15.11 -15.72 -7.19
CA ASN A 129 14.76 -14.94 -8.39
C ASN A 129 15.79 -15.10 -9.52
N SER A 130 16.76 -15.99 -9.35
CA SER A 130 17.92 -16.12 -10.24
C SER A 130 17.98 -17.49 -10.89
N LEU A 131 16.82 -18.06 -11.17
CA LEU A 131 16.62 -19.27 -11.93
C LEU A 131 16.37 -18.92 -13.40
N TYR A 132 16.93 -19.71 -14.32
CA TYR A 132 16.83 -19.51 -15.77
C TYR A 132 16.19 -20.74 -16.41
N TYR A 133 15.12 -20.54 -17.16
CA TYR A 133 14.45 -21.61 -17.93
C TYR A 133 14.85 -21.49 -19.38
N ASN A 134 15.62 -22.46 -19.88
CA ASN A 134 16.05 -22.48 -21.28
C ASN A 134 14.87 -22.78 -22.20
N CYS A 135 14.51 -21.84 -23.08
CA CYS A 135 13.36 -21.98 -23.97
C CYS A 135 13.59 -23.04 -25.07
N SER A 136 14.86 -23.41 -25.39
CA SER A 136 15.17 -24.45 -26.38
C SER A 136 15.05 -25.86 -25.80
N THR A 137 15.50 -26.09 -24.57
CA THR A 137 15.56 -27.44 -23.96
C THR A 137 14.43 -27.71 -22.99
N GLY A 138 13.80 -26.65 -22.43
CA GLY A 138 12.81 -26.78 -21.37
C GLY A 138 13.41 -27.07 -19.98
N GLU A 139 14.71 -26.93 -19.82
CA GLU A 139 15.42 -27.20 -18.56
C GLU A 139 15.63 -25.94 -17.75
N ILE A 140 15.63 -26.08 -16.44
CA ILE A 140 15.95 -24.99 -15.51
C ILE A 140 17.43 -25.05 -15.14
N LEU A 141 18.17 -24.01 -15.51
CA LEU A 141 19.54 -23.76 -15.09
C LEU A 141 19.52 -23.04 -13.73
N ASP A 142 20.10 -23.67 -12.72
CA ASP A 142 20.27 -23.15 -11.36
C ASP A 142 21.75 -23.16 -10.99
N LEU A 143 22.38 -21.99 -11.02
CA LEU A 143 23.84 -21.85 -10.81
C LEU A 143 24.21 -21.55 -9.35
N ILE A 144 23.23 -21.27 -8.49
CA ILE A 144 23.47 -20.78 -7.13
C ILE A 144 22.51 -21.39 -6.08
N ASP A 145 22.00 -22.57 -6.35
CA ASP A 145 21.12 -23.34 -5.46
C ASP A 145 19.77 -22.64 -5.13
N GLY A 146 19.24 -21.82 -6.05
CA GLY A 146 17.99 -21.09 -5.85
C GLY A 146 16.78 -22.00 -5.66
N LYS A 147 16.75 -23.21 -6.29
CA LYS A 147 15.71 -24.23 -6.05
C LYS A 147 15.76 -24.76 -4.62
N SER A 148 16.97 -25.05 -4.12
CA SER A 148 17.16 -25.47 -2.74
C SER A 148 16.69 -24.41 -1.75
N ASP A 149 16.95 -23.13 -2.02
CA ASP A 149 16.49 -22.04 -1.17
C ASP A 149 14.94 -21.87 -1.22
N ILE A 150 14.30 -22.15 -2.37
CA ILE A 150 12.82 -22.22 -2.46
C ILE A 150 12.29 -23.36 -1.57
N ASP A 151 12.85 -24.58 -1.73
CA ASP A 151 12.40 -25.77 -1.01
C ASP A 151 12.59 -25.64 0.52
N ASN A 152 13.67 -24.96 0.94
CA ASN A 152 13.98 -24.69 2.34
C ASN A 152 13.35 -23.39 2.88
N HIS A 153 12.59 -22.67 2.07
CA HIS A 153 11.93 -21.41 2.45
C HIS A 153 12.92 -20.33 2.93
N ILE A 154 14.02 -20.14 2.18
CA ILE A 154 15.10 -19.21 2.52
C ILE A 154 15.13 -18.01 1.55
N ILE A 155 15.30 -16.81 2.09
CA ILE A 155 15.64 -15.58 1.37
C ILE A 155 17.15 -15.35 1.53
N LYS A 156 17.87 -15.46 0.41
CA LYS A 156 19.33 -15.33 0.38
C LYS A 156 19.77 -14.51 -0.82
N THR A 157 20.80 -13.67 -0.64
CA THR A 157 21.41 -12.90 -1.73
C THR A 157 22.18 -13.81 -2.67
N THR A 158 22.28 -13.39 -3.94
CA THR A 158 22.96 -14.15 -5.01
C THR A 158 24.48 -14.13 -4.88
N ASN A 159 25.05 -13.00 -4.41
CA ASN A 159 26.49 -12.83 -4.29
C ASN A 159 26.99 -13.45 -2.98
N PRO A 160 28.10 -14.20 -3.00
CA PRO A 160 28.76 -14.66 -1.77
C PRO A 160 29.12 -13.53 -0.82
N ASP A 161 29.49 -12.36 -1.31
CA ASP A 161 29.54 -11.12 -0.55
C ASP A 161 28.16 -10.45 -0.55
N ALA A 162 27.38 -10.74 0.47
CA ALA A 162 26.03 -10.18 0.60
C ALA A 162 26.00 -8.64 0.72
N ASP A 163 27.07 -8.01 1.21
CA ASP A 163 27.15 -6.56 1.31
C ASP A 163 27.16 -5.91 -0.09
N GLN A 164 27.84 -6.51 -1.08
CA GLN A 164 27.91 -5.98 -2.43
C GLN A 164 26.51 -5.80 -3.04
N ILE A 165 25.59 -6.74 -2.82
CA ILE A 165 24.21 -6.67 -3.31
C ILE A 165 23.49 -5.41 -2.84
N PHE A 166 23.75 -4.98 -1.59
CA PHE A 166 23.12 -3.78 -1.00
C PHE A 166 23.92 -2.50 -1.23
N ILE A 167 25.20 -2.63 -1.54
CA ILE A 167 26.04 -1.52 -2.01
C ILE A 167 25.58 -1.08 -3.41
N ASP A 168 25.35 -2.01 -4.30
CA ASP A 168 24.90 -1.78 -5.67
C ASP A 168 23.50 -1.15 -5.73
N ASP A 169 22.52 -1.73 -5.07
CA ASP A 169 21.17 -1.12 -4.92
C ASP A 169 20.60 -1.36 -3.51
N PRO A 170 20.65 -0.35 -2.65
CA PRO A 170 20.11 -0.44 -1.29
C PRO A 170 18.61 -0.77 -1.22
N LEU A 171 17.83 -0.52 -2.29
CA LEU A 171 16.42 -0.91 -2.32
C LEU A 171 16.23 -2.42 -2.19
N ARG A 172 17.24 -3.21 -2.55
CA ARG A 172 17.21 -4.68 -2.40
C ARG A 172 17.01 -5.11 -0.93
N ILE A 173 17.36 -4.26 0.05
CA ILE A 173 17.03 -4.47 1.45
C ILE A 173 15.50 -4.57 1.65
N LEU A 174 14.75 -3.62 1.11
CA LEU A 174 13.29 -3.63 1.18
C LEU A 174 12.69 -4.77 0.37
N ARG A 175 13.32 -5.14 -0.75
CA ARG A 175 12.92 -6.30 -1.57
C ARG A 175 13.08 -7.62 -0.81
N CYS A 176 14.15 -7.81 -0.04
CA CYS A 176 14.33 -8.99 0.82
C CYS A 176 13.15 -9.12 1.79
N ILE A 177 12.80 -8.02 2.49
CA ILE A 177 11.67 -7.99 3.42
C ILE A 177 10.35 -8.26 2.70
N ARG A 178 10.14 -7.65 1.53
CA ARG A 178 8.95 -7.91 0.72
C ARG A 178 8.79 -9.38 0.35
N PHE A 179 9.87 -10.03 -0.07
CA PHE A 179 9.80 -11.47 -0.41
C PHE A 179 9.64 -12.33 0.83
N GLN A 180 10.27 -11.97 1.96
CA GLN A 180 10.00 -12.60 3.24
C GLN A 180 8.50 -12.56 3.58
N THR A 181 7.88 -11.37 3.52
CA THR A 181 6.46 -11.20 3.85
C THR A 181 5.53 -11.90 2.85
N ARG A 182 5.87 -11.84 1.55
CA ARG A 182 5.05 -12.45 0.51
C ARG A 182 4.98 -13.98 0.64
N PHE A 183 6.11 -14.62 0.97
CA PHE A 183 6.23 -16.07 0.97
C PHE A 183 6.26 -16.69 2.37
N GLY A 184 6.42 -15.90 3.41
CA GLY A 184 6.64 -16.41 4.77
C GLY A 184 8.01 -17.07 4.97
N PHE A 185 8.99 -16.77 4.09
CA PHE A 185 10.32 -17.37 4.12
C PHE A 185 11.19 -16.72 5.19
N THR A 186 12.27 -17.40 5.59
CA THR A 186 13.26 -16.89 6.55
C THR A 186 14.44 -16.25 5.81
N ILE A 187 14.86 -15.06 6.24
CA ILE A 187 16.06 -14.43 5.70
C ILE A 187 17.29 -15.13 6.29
N SER A 188 18.28 -15.51 5.46
CA SER A 188 19.51 -16.13 5.92
C SER A 188 20.32 -15.17 6.83
N ASP A 189 21.10 -15.72 7.74
CA ASP A 189 21.88 -14.95 8.72
C ASP A 189 22.85 -13.97 8.06
N GLU A 190 23.52 -14.40 6.98
CA GLU A 190 24.46 -13.56 6.22
C GLU A 190 23.72 -12.41 5.56
N THR A 191 22.59 -12.69 4.88
CA THR A 191 21.76 -11.66 4.25
C THR A 191 21.24 -10.68 5.28
N TYR A 192 20.72 -11.16 6.43
CA TYR A 192 20.22 -10.31 7.52
C TYR A 192 21.32 -9.39 8.08
N LYS A 193 22.51 -9.92 8.35
CA LYS A 193 23.65 -9.12 8.84
C LYS A 193 24.08 -8.07 7.84
N ALA A 194 24.13 -8.40 6.54
CA ALA A 194 24.46 -7.49 5.48
C ALA A 194 23.40 -6.39 5.30
N MET A 195 22.10 -6.73 5.35
CA MET A 195 21.02 -5.75 5.38
C MET A 195 21.21 -4.73 6.50
N LYS A 196 21.52 -5.20 7.72
CA LYS A 196 21.69 -4.34 8.88
C LYS A 196 22.90 -3.42 8.77
N ARG A 197 24.03 -3.90 8.20
CA ARG A 197 25.21 -3.06 7.95
C ARG A 197 24.94 -1.97 6.91
N ASN A 198 24.12 -2.26 5.90
CA ASN A 198 23.91 -1.38 4.75
C ASN A 198 22.62 -0.56 4.82
N VAL A 199 21.77 -0.71 5.85
CA VAL A 199 20.47 -0.04 5.95
C VAL A 199 20.55 1.49 5.82
N GLN A 200 21.61 2.12 6.32
CA GLN A 200 21.83 3.57 6.21
C GLN A 200 21.95 4.07 4.77
N ARG A 201 22.23 3.19 3.82
CA ARG A 201 22.27 3.53 2.40
C ARG A 201 20.88 3.75 1.79
N LEU A 202 19.79 3.36 2.49
CA LEU A 202 18.41 3.67 2.06
C LEU A 202 18.15 5.18 1.93
N LYS A 203 18.94 6.03 2.61
CA LYS A 203 18.86 7.50 2.48
C LYS A 203 19.05 8.02 1.05
N ILE A 204 19.75 7.26 0.18
CA ILE A 204 19.98 7.65 -1.21
C ILE A 204 18.86 7.20 -2.15
N ILE A 205 17.92 6.36 -1.69
CA ILE A 205 16.79 5.87 -2.49
C ILE A 205 15.69 6.92 -2.51
N THR A 206 15.06 7.11 -3.67
CA THR A 206 13.93 8.05 -3.79
C THR A 206 12.73 7.55 -3.00
N LYS A 207 11.96 8.48 -2.46
CA LYS A 207 10.80 8.14 -1.63
C LYS A 207 9.75 7.35 -2.39
N GLU A 208 9.60 7.57 -3.69
CA GLU A 208 8.68 6.82 -4.55
C GLU A 208 9.06 5.33 -4.64
N ARG A 209 10.37 5.03 -4.76
CA ARG A 209 10.84 3.62 -4.77
C ARG A 209 10.65 2.96 -3.40
N ILE A 210 10.91 3.68 -2.32
CA ILE A 210 10.67 3.20 -0.94
C ILE A 210 9.17 2.94 -0.75
N GLN A 211 8.31 3.89 -1.11
CA GLN A 211 6.85 3.77 -1.05
C GLN A 211 6.35 2.52 -1.79
N ALA A 212 6.85 2.30 -3.01
CA ALA A 212 6.41 1.16 -3.83
C ALA A 212 6.71 -0.20 -3.17
N GLU A 213 7.89 -0.35 -2.56
CA GLU A 213 8.22 -1.58 -1.82
C GLU A 213 7.47 -1.67 -0.48
N PHE A 214 7.35 -0.56 0.25
CA PHE A 214 6.58 -0.49 1.50
C PHE A 214 5.11 -0.86 1.29
N ASN A 215 4.49 -0.36 0.22
CA ASN A 215 3.11 -0.72 -0.13
C ASN A 215 2.96 -2.23 -0.35
N LYS A 216 3.92 -2.86 -1.05
CA LYS A 216 3.88 -4.31 -1.28
C LYS A 216 4.06 -5.11 0.01
N ILE A 217 4.88 -4.62 0.95
CA ILE A 217 5.02 -5.20 2.29
C ILE A 217 3.70 -5.06 3.05
N LEU A 218 3.14 -3.86 3.10
CA LEU A 218 1.90 -3.57 3.82
C LEU A 218 0.70 -4.32 3.25
N MET A 219 0.67 -4.56 1.94
CA MET A 219 -0.41 -5.29 1.25
C MET A 219 -0.27 -6.83 1.32
N SER A 220 0.81 -7.34 1.91
CA SER A 220 1.00 -8.78 2.15
C SER A 220 0.09 -9.29 3.27
N GLU A 221 -0.24 -10.58 3.26
CA GLU A 221 -0.91 -11.26 4.37
C GLU A 221 -0.07 -11.24 5.65
N ASN A 222 1.25 -11.30 5.51
CA ASN A 222 2.20 -11.25 6.62
C ASN A 222 2.76 -9.83 6.87
N ALA A 223 1.97 -8.78 6.66
CA ALA A 223 2.41 -7.39 6.78
C ALA A 223 3.10 -7.09 8.13
N VAL A 224 2.59 -7.63 9.24
CA VAL A 224 3.17 -7.45 10.58
C VAL A 224 4.60 -8.00 10.66
N MET A 225 4.87 -9.16 10.04
CA MET A 225 6.24 -9.71 9.94
C MET A 225 7.18 -8.70 9.25
N GLY A 226 6.72 -8.11 8.15
CA GLY A 226 7.50 -7.12 7.40
C GLY A 226 7.74 -5.83 8.18
N ILE A 227 6.72 -5.29 8.84
CA ILE A 227 6.86 -4.09 9.69
C ILE A 227 7.87 -4.34 10.83
N ASN A 228 7.78 -5.49 11.50
CA ASN A 228 8.75 -5.86 12.53
C ASN A 228 10.17 -5.97 11.96
N MET A 229 10.34 -6.59 10.78
CA MET A 229 11.65 -6.70 10.15
C MET A 229 12.22 -5.32 9.79
N LEU A 230 11.40 -4.41 9.23
CA LEU A 230 11.80 -3.01 8.95
C LEU A 230 12.31 -2.31 10.23
N TYR A 231 11.64 -2.53 11.35
CA TYR A 231 12.07 -1.98 12.64
C TYR A 231 13.40 -2.60 13.12
N TYR A 232 13.51 -3.94 13.17
CA TYR A 232 14.68 -4.62 13.71
C TYR A 232 15.98 -4.34 12.96
N ILE A 233 15.91 -4.09 11.65
CA ILE A 233 17.09 -3.71 10.87
C ILE A 233 17.34 -2.20 10.85
N GLY A 234 16.44 -1.37 11.39
CA GLY A 234 16.52 0.09 11.39
C GLY A 234 16.05 0.76 10.10
N ALA A 235 15.36 0.03 9.20
CA ALA A 235 14.83 0.60 7.95
C ALA A 235 13.61 1.51 8.18
N MET A 236 12.89 1.31 9.30
CA MET A 236 11.69 2.10 9.63
C MET A 236 12.00 3.61 9.73
N THR A 237 13.21 3.99 10.18
CA THR A 237 13.71 5.38 10.20
C THR A 237 13.60 6.10 8.85
N PHE A 238 13.71 5.37 7.73
CA PHE A 238 13.66 5.94 6.37
C PHE A 238 12.25 5.96 5.78
N ILE A 239 11.27 5.31 6.46
CA ILE A 239 9.89 5.14 6.00
C ILE A 239 8.94 5.93 6.89
N VAL A 240 8.80 5.54 8.16
CA VAL A 240 7.96 6.19 9.18
C VAL A 240 8.75 6.29 10.48
N PRO A 241 9.67 7.27 10.61
CA PRO A 241 10.51 7.40 11.80
C PRO A 241 9.69 7.64 13.08
N GLU A 242 8.50 8.22 12.98
CA GLU A 242 7.59 8.42 14.10
C GLU A 242 7.11 7.10 14.72
N PHE A 243 7.01 6.04 13.92
CA PHE A 243 6.56 4.73 14.41
C PHE A 243 7.57 4.08 15.37
N GLU A 244 8.86 4.39 15.25
CA GLU A 244 9.87 3.91 16.20
C GLU A 244 9.59 4.39 17.63
N LYS A 245 8.96 5.57 17.79
CA LYS A 245 8.58 6.11 19.10
C LYS A 245 7.38 5.40 19.73
N CYS A 246 6.67 4.56 18.97
CA CYS A 246 5.56 3.77 19.47
C CYS A 246 6.04 2.58 20.31
N TYR A 247 7.24 2.05 20.03
CA TYR A 247 7.83 0.98 20.81
C TYR A 247 8.22 1.46 22.22
N GLY A 248 7.79 0.71 23.23
CA GLY A 248 7.98 1.06 24.65
C GLY A 248 7.09 2.22 25.14
N LEU A 249 6.22 2.80 24.29
CA LEU A 249 5.28 3.83 24.70
C LEU A 249 4.09 3.18 25.42
N THR A 250 4.15 3.15 26.75
CA THR A 250 3.13 2.53 27.61
C THR A 250 1.78 3.23 27.48
N GLN A 251 0.72 2.45 27.46
CA GLN A 251 -0.67 2.88 27.34
C GLN A 251 -1.45 2.74 28.66
N ASN A 252 -2.76 2.96 28.60
CA ASN A 252 -3.69 2.75 29.71
C ASN A 252 -4.19 1.28 29.71
N ARG A 253 -4.96 0.91 30.75
CA ARG A 253 -5.48 -0.45 30.98
C ARG A 253 -6.37 -1.04 29.89
N PHE A 254 -6.82 -0.24 28.94
CA PHE A 254 -7.73 -0.69 27.86
C PHE A 254 -6.97 -1.37 26.73
N HIS A 255 -5.66 -1.14 26.61
CA HIS A 255 -4.82 -1.68 25.56
C HIS A 255 -3.90 -2.77 26.09
N PHE A 256 -3.66 -3.77 25.27
CA PHE A 256 -2.64 -4.76 25.48
C PHE A 256 -1.29 -4.23 24.97
N GLY A 257 -0.23 -4.33 25.76
CA GLY A 257 1.11 -3.96 25.35
C GLY A 257 1.35 -2.44 25.19
N ASP A 258 2.38 -2.09 24.45
CA ASP A 258 2.71 -0.71 24.08
C ASP A 258 1.93 -0.26 22.82
N VAL A 259 2.16 0.99 22.37
CA VAL A 259 1.45 1.54 21.19
C VAL A 259 1.82 0.79 19.92
N ALA A 260 3.07 0.31 19.76
CA ALA A 260 3.48 -0.44 18.59
C ALA A 260 2.83 -1.83 18.57
N GLU A 261 2.85 -2.56 19.69
CA GLU A 261 2.22 -3.89 19.80
C GLU A 261 0.72 -3.82 19.51
N HIS A 262 0.02 -2.85 20.06
CA HIS A 262 -1.39 -2.60 19.75
C HIS A 262 -1.60 -2.29 18.27
N THR A 263 -0.84 -1.37 17.69
CA THR A 263 -0.95 -1.00 16.27
C THR A 263 -0.71 -2.21 15.35
N LEU A 264 0.26 -3.04 15.69
CA LEU A 264 0.52 -4.28 14.93
C LEU A 264 -0.60 -5.29 15.07
N ALA A 265 -1.24 -5.41 16.23
CA ALA A 265 -2.42 -6.26 16.44
C ALA A 265 -3.61 -5.77 15.60
N VAL A 266 -3.84 -4.45 15.51
CA VAL A 266 -4.87 -3.83 14.64
C VAL A 266 -4.62 -4.18 13.17
N LEU A 267 -3.38 -4.04 12.70
CA LEU A 267 -3.00 -4.39 11.33
C LEU A 267 -3.15 -5.89 11.07
N ASP A 268 -2.73 -6.75 11.99
CA ASP A 268 -2.85 -8.20 11.89
C ASP A 268 -4.31 -8.65 11.78
N TYR A 269 -5.19 -8.07 12.60
CA TYR A 269 -6.63 -8.34 12.53
C TYR A 269 -7.20 -7.97 11.16
N HIS A 270 -6.83 -6.79 10.63
CA HIS A 270 -7.26 -6.40 9.29
C HIS A 270 -6.76 -7.37 8.21
N CYS A 271 -5.49 -7.79 8.29
CA CYS A 271 -4.92 -8.73 7.32
C CYS A 271 -5.63 -10.08 7.28
N LYS A 272 -6.16 -10.53 8.43
CA LYS A 272 -6.82 -11.83 8.57
C LYS A 272 -8.31 -11.84 8.25
N HIS A 273 -8.98 -10.70 8.40
CA HIS A 273 -10.45 -10.66 8.35
C HIS A 273 -11.02 -9.83 7.20
N PHE A 274 -10.20 -9.01 6.54
CA PHE A 274 -10.65 -8.15 5.44
C PHE A 274 -9.74 -8.25 4.23
N ASP A 275 -10.32 -8.01 3.05
CA ASP A 275 -9.57 -7.94 1.80
C ASP A 275 -8.48 -6.87 1.86
N ALA A 276 -7.38 -7.11 1.16
CA ALA A 276 -6.27 -6.18 1.12
C ALA A 276 -6.66 -4.84 0.48
N ASN A 277 -6.66 -3.78 1.29
CA ASN A 277 -6.93 -2.40 0.89
C ASN A 277 -5.85 -1.48 1.43
N LEU A 278 -5.11 -0.82 0.55
CA LEU A 278 -3.96 0.02 0.93
C LEU A 278 -4.37 1.17 1.87
N THR A 279 -5.47 1.85 1.58
CA THR A 279 -5.95 2.97 2.41
C THR A 279 -6.30 2.51 3.82
N GLU A 280 -6.98 1.37 3.95
CA GLU A 280 -7.35 0.79 5.23
C GLU A 280 -6.11 0.32 6.00
N ARG A 281 -5.18 -0.39 5.36
CA ARG A 281 -3.95 -0.86 6.01
C ARG A 281 -3.01 0.27 6.44
N LEU A 282 -2.91 1.35 5.65
CA LEU A 282 -2.22 2.57 6.08
C LEU A 282 -2.91 3.20 7.29
N ALA A 283 -4.23 3.25 7.31
CA ALA A 283 -4.98 3.77 8.44
C ALA A 283 -4.81 2.88 9.69
N CYS A 284 -4.88 1.56 9.58
CA CYS A 284 -4.58 0.63 10.67
C CYS A 284 -3.17 0.83 11.24
N PHE A 285 -2.18 0.98 10.35
CA PHE A 285 -0.78 1.15 10.75
C PHE A 285 -0.47 2.51 11.38
N LEU A 286 -1.24 3.56 11.06
CA LEU A 286 -0.95 4.93 11.51
C LEU A 286 -2.02 5.51 12.46
N HIS A 287 -3.09 4.76 12.80
CA HIS A 287 -4.23 5.32 13.55
C HIS A 287 -3.84 5.95 14.88
N ASP A 288 -2.90 5.35 15.56
CA ASP A 288 -2.43 5.75 16.89
C ASP A 288 -1.10 6.52 16.91
N ILE A 289 -0.56 6.88 15.74
CA ILE A 289 0.72 7.59 15.64
C ILE A 289 0.73 8.92 16.44
N GLY A 290 -0.42 9.56 16.58
CA GLY A 290 -0.60 10.78 17.38
C GLY A 290 -0.34 10.60 18.87
N LYS A 291 -0.42 9.39 19.40
CA LYS A 291 -0.10 9.07 20.81
C LYS A 291 1.34 9.44 21.16
N THR A 292 2.25 9.38 20.19
CA THR A 292 3.67 9.73 20.37
C THR A 292 3.87 11.22 20.73
N ALA A 293 2.95 12.09 20.34
CA ALA A 293 3.00 13.55 20.56
C ALA A 293 2.02 14.04 21.65
N THR A 294 1.01 13.22 22.02
CA THR A 294 -0.07 13.67 22.91
C THR A 294 -0.05 13.02 24.29
N ARG A 295 0.96 12.18 24.59
CA ARG A 295 1.07 11.50 25.86
C ARG A 295 1.18 12.47 27.03
N THR A 296 0.25 12.38 27.98
CA THR A 296 0.27 13.13 29.24
C THR A 296 0.03 12.19 30.42
N VAL A 297 0.52 12.57 31.60
CA VAL A 297 0.25 11.85 32.85
C VAL A 297 -0.47 12.79 33.81
N LYS A 298 -1.67 12.40 34.20
CA LYS A 298 -2.47 13.14 35.19
C LYS A 298 -2.99 12.19 36.24
N ASP A 299 -2.77 12.50 37.51
CA ASP A 299 -3.18 11.68 38.67
C ASP A 299 -2.65 10.21 38.55
N GLY A 300 -1.41 10.05 38.07
CA GLY A 300 -0.78 8.74 37.87
C GLY A 300 -1.33 7.93 36.70
N LYS A 301 -2.27 8.48 35.92
CA LYS A 301 -2.87 7.84 34.75
C LYS A 301 -2.36 8.45 33.46
N VAL A 302 -2.12 7.58 32.45
CA VAL A 302 -1.70 8.00 31.11
C VAL A 302 -2.93 8.36 30.27
N HIS A 303 -2.85 9.51 29.60
CA HIS A 303 -3.87 10.03 28.69
C HIS A 303 -3.25 10.47 27.36
N PHE A 304 -4.05 10.41 26.28
CA PHE A 304 -3.67 10.76 24.90
C PHE A 304 -4.79 11.63 24.29
N TYR A 305 -5.00 12.82 24.84
CA TYR A 305 -6.07 13.71 24.38
C TYR A 305 -5.81 14.16 22.94
N ASP A 306 -6.87 14.14 22.11
CA ASP A 306 -6.86 14.58 20.72
C ASP A 306 -5.83 13.84 19.82
N HIS A 307 -5.38 12.62 20.21
CA HIS A 307 -4.41 11.86 19.42
C HIS A 307 -4.90 11.57 18.01
N GLU A 308 -6.21 11.38 17.80
CA GLU A 308 -6.83 11.15 16.51
C GLU A 308 -6.69 12.38 15.57
N TYR A 309 -6.76 13.60 16.13
CA TYR A 309 -6.56 14.83 15.35
C TYR A 309 -5.08 15.06 15.03
N VAL A 310 -4.23 14.97 16.06
CA VAL A 310 -2.78 15.11 15.91
C VAL A 310 -2.22 14.02 15.00
N GLY A 311 -2.68 12.78 15.18
CA GLY A 311 -2.29 11.62 14.36
C GLY A 311 -2.68 11.81 12.89
N ALA A 312 -3.87 12.34 12.60
CA ALA A 312 -4.28 12.62 11.23
C ALA A 312 -3.36 13.67 10.55
N GLU A 313 -2.94 14.71 11.26
CA GLU A 313 -2.02 15.71 10.70
C GLU A 313 -0.61 15.13 10.50
N LEU A 314 -0.05 14.45 11.50
CA LEU A 314 1.24 13.73 11.36
C LEU A 314 1.23 12.74 10.19
N THR A 315 0.16 11.95 10.06
CA THR A 315 -0.02 11.03 8.93
C THR A 315 -0.01 11.77 7.59
N GLY A 316 -0.64 12.95 7.54
CA GLY A 316 -0.62 13.77 6.32
C GLY A 316 0.80 14.20 5.92
N ASP A 317 1.66 14.52 6.88
CA ASP A 317 3.04 14.88 6.64
C ASP A 317 3.88 13.66 6.21
N ILE A 318 3.76 12.53 6.92
CA ILE A 318 4.42 11.26 6.60
C ILE A 318 4.09 10.81 5.17
N LEU A 319 2.81 10.77 4.81
CA LEU A 319 2.38 10.30 3.49
C LEU A 319 2.79 11.25 2.36
N ARG A 320 2.85 12.58 2.62
CA ARG A 320 3.39 13.55 1.65
C ARG A 320 4.90 13.35 1.43
N GLU A 321 5.65 13.13 2.49
CA GLU A 321 7.08 12.82 2.38
C GLU A 321 7.31 11.54 1.57
N LEU A 322 6.51 10.51 1.81
CA LEU A 322 6.53 9.25 1.06
C LEU A 322 5.91 9.36 -0.35
N LYS A 323 5.48 10.55 -0.79
CA LYS A 323 4.96 10.81 -2.15
C LYS A 323 3.66 10.09 -2.49
N TYR A 324 2.79 9.85 -1.49
CA TYR A 324 1.42 9.40 -1.78
C TYR A 324 0.62 10.50 -2.48
N ASP A 325 -0.35 10.08 -3.27
CA ASP A 325 -1.28 10.99 -3.93
C ASP A 325 -2.24 11.66 -2.92
N THR A 326 -2.78 12.81 -3.33
CA THR A 326 -3.62 13.66 -2.47
C THR A 326 -4.92 12.96 -2.03
N ASP A 327 -5.49 12.07 -2.85
CA ASP A 327 -6.73 11.37 -2.55
C ASP A 327 -6.49 10.31 -1.46
N THR A 328 -5.44 9.53 -1.60
CA THR A 328 -4.99 8.57 -0.58
C THR A 328 -4.74 9.26 0.75
N ILE A 329 -3.98 10.37 0.75
CA ILE A 329 -3.71 11.16 1.98
C ILE A 329 -5.00 11.62 2.64
N LYS A 330 -5.95 12.18 1.87
CA LYS A 330 -7.25 12.65 2.40
C LYS A 330 -8.06 11.51 3.03
N LYS A 331 -8.11 10.35 2.36
CA LYS A 331 -8.85 9.18 2.85
C LYS A 331 -8.25 8.63 4.14
N VAL A 332 -6.94 8.42 4.19
CA VAL A 332 -6.25 7.91 5.39
C VAL A 332 -6.40 8.89 6.57
N LYS A 333 -6.18 10.19 6.34
CA LYS A 333 -6.42 11.23 7.37
C LYS A 333 -7.85 11.21 7.90
N PHE A 334 -8.82 11.04 7.02
CA PHE A 334 -10.23 10.96 7.41
C PHE A 334 -10.50 9.75 8.31
N LEU A 335 -9.99 8.58 7.96
CA LEU A 335 -10.14 7.35 8.73
C LEU A 335 -9.52 7.50 10.13
N ILE A 336 -8.27 7.98 10.20
CA ILE A 336 -7.56 8.20 11.47
C ILE A 336 -8.30 9.22 12.34
N ARG A 337 -8.71 10.35 11.78
CA ARG A 337 -9.42 11.40 12.56
C ARG A 337 -10.74 10.93 13.16
N ASN A 338 -11.36 9.92 12.57
CA ASN A 338 -12.70 9.48 12.97
C ASN A 338 -12.72 8.11 13.65
N HIS A 339 -11.58 7.41 13.82
CA HIS A 339 -11.57 6.05 14.37
C HIS A 339 -12.12 5.95 15.80
N MET A 340 -12.08 7.03 16.57
CA MET A 340 -12.61 7.09 17.93
C MET A 340 -14.11 7.40 18.04
N ARG A 341 -14.78 7.76 16.93
CA ARG A 341 -16.13 8.35 16.99
C ARG A 341 -17.23 7.45 17.55
N THR A 342 -17.17 6.16 17.29
CA THR A 342 -18.18 5.23 17.80
C THR A 342 -17.87 4.72 19.20
N LYS A 343 -16.60 4.72 19.61
CA LYS A 343 -16.15 4.28 20.93
C LYS A 343 -16.70 5.14 22.07
N GLN A 344 -16.98 6.40 21.83
CA GLN A 344 -17.55 7.32 22.82
C GLN A 344 -19.03 7.07 23.12
N ALA A 345 -19.70 6.22 22.36
CA ALA A 345 -21.14 5.97 22.46
C ALA A 345 -21.54 4.84 23.44
N GLY A 346 -20.59 4.21 24.15
CA GLY A 346 -20.86 3.05 25.02
C GLY A 346 -21.07 1.76 24.25
N ASP A 347 -21.97 0.86 24.66
CA ASP A 347 -22.17 -0.49 24.10
C ASP A 347 -22.50 -0.57 22.59
N GLY A 348 -21.66 0.02 21.74
CA GLY A 348 -21.67 -0.16 20.29
C GLY A 348 -22.75 0.64 19.53
N ALA A 349 -23.00 0.19 18.30
CA ALA A 349 -23.94 0.81 17.35
C ALA A 349 -25.35 1.06 17.89
N LYS A 350 -25.75 0.30 18.89
CA LYS A 350 -27.09 0.35 19.49
C LYS A 350 -27.39 1.71 20.13
N TYR A 351 -26.36 2.50 20.46
CA TYR A 351 -26.50 3.77 21.19
C TYR A 351 -26.07 5.01 20.41
N ILE A 352 -25.58 4.86 19.16
CA ILE A 352 -25.31 6.05 18.34
C ILE A 352 -26.64 6.71 17.97
N LYS A 353 -26.84 7.96 18.37
CA LYS A 353 -28.05 8.73 18.04
C LYS A 353 -28.08 9.01 16.54
N ASP A 354 -29.26 8.93 15.93
CA ASP A 354 -29.42 9.14 14.47
C ASP A 354 -28.79 10.44 13.98
N LYS A 355 -28.93 11.53 14.71
CA LYS A 355 -28.23 12.78 14.38
C LYS A 355 -26.72 12.63 14.26
N SER A 356 -26.09 11.88 15.14
CA SER A 356 -24.64 11.64 15.13
C SER A 356 -24.26 10.71 14.01
N LEU A 357 -25.07 9.69 13.74
CA LEU A 357 -24.92 8.79 12.62
C LEU A 357 -25.05 9.55 11.29
N HIS A 358 -26.12 10.32 11.09
CA HIS A 358 -26.32 11.13 9.89
C HIS A 358 -25.15 12.08 9.62
N LYS A 359 -24.64 12.73 10.67
CA LYS A 359 -23.44 13.56 10.55
C LYS A 359 -22.23 12.76 10.08
N LEU A 360 -22.01 11.56 10.64
CA LEU A 360 -20.91 10.69 10.24
C LEU A 360 -21.04 10.24 8.77
N LEU A 361 -22.24 9.82 8.35
CA LEU A 361 -22.52 9.40 6.98
C LEU A 361 -22.29 10.55 5.97
N TYR A 362 -22.75 11.76 6.33
CA TYR A 362 -22.48 12.97 5.55
C TYR A 362 -20.98 13.24 5.38
N GLU A 363 -20.19 13.10 6.43
CA GLU A 363 -18.75 13.30 6.41
C GLU A 363 -18.02 12.19 5.64
N CYS A 364 -18.50 10.95 5.69
CA CYS A 364 -17.99 9.82 4.89
C CYS A 364 -18.21 10.00 3.38
N LYS A 365 -19.24 10.74 2.97
CA LYS A 365 -19.63 11.01 1.57
C LYS A 365 -20.06 9.79 0.76
N THR A 366 -19.52 8.60 1.02
CA THR A 366 -19.83 7.36 0.32
C THR A 366 -19.97 6.22 1.31
N PHE A 367 -20.77 5.21 0.92
CA PHE A 367 -20.93 4.00 1.72
C PHE A 367 -19.64 3.20 1.86
N GLU A 368 -18.80 3.17 0.82
CA GLU A 368 -17.49 2.51 0.89
C GLU A 368 -16.57 3.15 1.93
N MET A 369 -16.51 4.48 2.01
CA MET A 369 -15.72 5.19 3.03
C MET A 369 -16.26 4.93 4.42
N PHE A 370 -17.59 4.82 4.57
CA PHE A 370 -18.20 4.45 5.84
C PHE A 370 -17.82 3.01 6.24
N LYS A 371 -17.88 2.04 5.30
CA LYS A 371 -17.45 0.67 5.58
C LYS A 371 -15.96 0.61 5.97
N SER A 372 -15.10 1.33 5.24
CA SER A 372 -13.67 1.41 5.58
C SER A 372 -13.47 1.94 7.00
N LEU A 373 -14.19 2.99 7.40
CA LEU A 373 -14.11 3.52 8.76
C LEU A 373 -14.57 2.49 9.80
N MET A 374 -15.67 1.78 9.54
CA MET A 374 -16.18 0.75 10.46
C MET A 374 -15.19 -0.40 10.61
N ARG A 375 -14.52 -0.83 9.53
CA ARG A 375 -13.47 -1.86 9.57
C ARG A 375 -12.27 -1.42 10.44
N ILE A 376 -11.82 -0.17 10.32
CA ILE A 376 -10.73 0.35 11.17
C ILE A 376 -11.14 0.31 12.65
N ILE A 377 -12.36 0.76 12.95
CA ILE A 377 -12.88 0.76 14.33
C ILE A 377 -13.01 -0.67 14.87
N GLU A 378 -13.44 -1.62 14.04
CA GLU A 378 -13.51 -3.04 14.39
C GLU A 378 -12.11 -3.59 14.70
N CYS A 379 -11.13 -3.36 13.82
CA CYS A 379 -9.76 -3.82 14.01
C CYS A 379 -9.15 -3.27 15.30
N ASP A 380 -9.34 -1.97 15.54
CA ASP A 380 -8.86 -1.30 16.75
C ASP A 380 -9.55 -1.85 18.02
N ASN A 381 -10.85 -2.09 17.95
CA ASN A 381 -11.61 -2.66 19.07
C ASN A 381 -11.20 -4.10 19.39
N GLU A 382 -11.02 -4.96 18.38
CA GLU A 382 -10.63 -6.36 18.58
C GLU A 382 -9.17 -6.52 19.05
N ALA A 383 -8.34 -5.49 18.86
CA ALA A 383 -6.98 -5.42 19.39
C ALA A 383 -6.90 -4.90 20.84
N HIS A 384 -8.02 -4.58 21.49
CA HIS A 384 -8.07 -4.20 22.90
C HIS A 384 -7.86 -5.40 23.84
N ALA A 385 -7.71 -5.11 25.14
CA ALA A 385 -7.81 -6.12 26.17
C ALA A 385 -9.17 -6.82 26.12
N LYS A 386 -9.21 -8.16 26.24
CA LYS A 386 -10.41 -9.00 26.03
C LYS A 386 -11.66 -8.50 26.77
N ASP A 387 -11.47 -7.96 27.99
CA ASP A 387 -12.59 -7.45 28.81
C ASP A 387 -13.09 -6.07 28.36
N CYS A 388 -12.46 -5.46 27.32
CA CYS A 388 -12.77 -4.12 26.85
C CYS A 388 -13.28 -4.10 25.40
N CYS A 389 -13.33 -5.26 24.73
CA CYS A 389 -13.83 -5.38 23.34
C CYS A 389 -15.35 -5.19 23.28
N ILE A 390 -15.82 -4.48 22.26
CA ILE A 390 -17.26 -4.32 21.94
C ILE A 390 -17.54 -5.13 20.68
N HIS A 391 -17.94 -6.38 20.87
CA HIS A 391 -18.18 -7.31 19.73
C HIS A 391 -19.34 -6.83 18.85
N ASN A 392 -19.26 -7.16 17.54
CA ASN A 392 -20.27 -6.90 16.51
C ASN A 392 -20.56 -5.41 16.20
N GLN A 393 -19.76 -4.49 16.71
CA GLN A 393 -19.99 -3.06 16.47
C GLN A 393 -19.99 -2.69 14.99
N TYR A 394 -19.10 -3.26 14.20
CA TYR A 394 -19.03 -3.06 12.75
C TYR A 394 -20.29 -3.57 12.04
N SER A 395 -20.61 -4.85 12.23
CA SER A 395 -21.71 -5.51 11.51
C SER A 395 -23.07 -4.91 11.85
N GLU A 396 -23.33 -4.60 13.11
CA GLU A 396 -24.60 -4.00 13.55
C GLU A 396 -24.79 -2.59 12.95
N LEU A 397 -23.77 -1.75 12.96
CA LEU A 397 -23.89 -0.39 12.45
C LEU A 397 -23.98 -0.34 10.91
N VAL A 398 -23.24 -1.19 10.22
CA VAL A 398 -23.35 -1.32 8.76
C VAL A 398 -24.74 -1.84 8.37
N ALA A 399 -25.22 -2.89 9.03
CA ALA A 399 -26.58 -3.44 8.79
C ALA A 399 -27.67 -2.38 9.05
N LYS A 400 -27.54 -1.57 10.12
CA LYS A 400 -28.47 -0.46 10.38
C LYS A 400 -28.52 0.51 9.21
N VAL A 401 -27.38 0.92 8.66
CA VAL A 401 -27.31 1.88 7.56
C VAL A 401 -27.85 1.27 6.24
N GLU A 402 -27.65 -0.03 6.01
CA GLU A 402 -28.16 -0.72 4.84
C GLU A 402 -29.69 -0.91 4.88
N LEU A 403 -30.24 -1.27 6.05
CA LEU A 403 -31.67 -1.55 6.21
C LEU A 403 -32.53 -0.29 6.25
N GLU A 404 -32.03 0.79 6.80
CA GLU A 404 -32.77 2.05 6.94
C GLU A 404 -32.43 3.00 5.78
N GLY A 405 -33.18 2.95 4.68
CA GLY A 405 -32.94 3.76 3.47
C GLY A 405 -32.88 5.27 3.71
N SER A 406 -33.41 5.79 4.84
CA SER A 406 -33.27 7.18 5.26
C SER A 406 -31.82 7.55 5.59
N HIS A 407 -31.03 6.64 6.16
CA HIS A 407 -29.64 6.88 6.47
C HIS A 407 -28.79 7.02 5.20
N SER A 408 -29.03 6.21 4.18
CA SER A 408 -28.27 6.25 2.92
C SER A 408 -28.37 7.58 2.19
N LYS A 409 -29.44 8.38 2.41
CA LYS A 409 -29.61 9.71 1.83
C LYS A 409 -28.58 10.73 2.32
N MET A 410 -27.93 10.46 3.45
CA MET A 410 -26.91 11.34 3.99
C MET A 410 -25.58 11.29 3.24
N PHE A 411 -25.32 10.25 2.46
CA PHE A 411 -24.14 10.19 1.60
C PHE A 411 -24.24 11.21 0.48
N GLY A 412 -23.32 12.19 0.48
CA GLY A 412 -23.33 13.27 -0.51
C GLY A 412 -24.54 14.21 -0.41
N TYR A 413 -25.23 14.23 0.72
CA TYR A 413 -26.42 15.04 0.96
C TYR A 413 -26.19 16.52 0.62
N LYS A 414 -27.16 17.10 -0.05
CA LYS A 414 -27.20 18.55 -0.33
C LYS A 414 -28.46 19.15 0.27
N LEU A 415 -28.32 20.28 0.93
CA LEU A 415 -29.47 21.03 1.43
C LEU A 415 -30.44 21.36 0.30
N PRO A 416 -31.75 21.31 0.53
CA PRO A 416 -32.75 21.66 -0.48
C PRO A 416 -32.82 23.17 -0.77
N VAL A 417 -32.04 23.98 -0.05
CA VAL A 417 -31.86 25.43 -0.26
C VAL A 417 -30.43 25.74 -0.65
N THR A 418 -30.25 26.69 -1.56
CA THR A 418 -28.95 27.19 -2.01
C THR A 418 -28.52 28.44 -1.22
N GLY A 419 -27.26 28.86 -1.37
CA GLY A 419 -26.79 30.14 -0.84
C GLY A 419 -27.58 31.33 -1.41
N GLU A 420 -27.99 31.26 -2.68
CA GLU A 420 -28.83 32.28 -3.34
C GLU A 420 -30.23 32.35 -2.71
N ASP A 421 -30.85 31.20 -2.44
CA ASP A 421 -32.15 31.17 -1.73
C ASP A 421 -32.04 31.86 -0.35
N ILE A 422 -30.95 31.57 0.38
CA ILE A 422 -30.71 32.14 1.72
C ILE A 422 -30.53 33.66 1.64
N MET A 423 -29.69 34.14 0.70
CA MET A 423 -29.46 35.56 0.49
C MET A 423 -30.73 36.29 0.08
N SER A 424 -31.50 35.72 -0.85
CA SER A 424 -32.77 36.28 -1.31
C SER A 424 -33.81 36.42 -0.20
N VAL A 425 -34.00 35.37 0.58
CA VAL A 425 -35.01 35.34 1.68
C VAL A 425 -34.65 36.28 2.84
N LEU A 426 -33.35 36.38 3.15
CA LEU A 426 -32.88 37.12 4.35
C LEU A 426 -32.36 38.54 4.00
N GLY A 427 -32.31 38.93 2.73
CA GLY A 427 -31.74 40.20 2.32
C GLY A 427 -30.26 40.34 2.66
N LEU A 428 -29.47 39.29 2.47
CA LEU A 428 -28.04 39.24 2.84
C LEU A 428 -27.15 39.27 1.60
N GLU A 429 -26.01 39.94 1.74
CA GLU A 429 -24.91 39.88 0.76
C GLU A 429 -24.03 38.64 0.97
N PRO A 430 -23.26 38.19 -0.04
CA PRO A 430 -22.30 37.10 0.11
C PRO A 430 -21.30 37.37 1.25
N GLY A 431 -21.16 36.41 2.17
CA GLY A 431 -20.25 36.58 3.30
C GLY A 431 -20.22 35.38 4.24
N PRO A 432 -19.38 35.44 5.30
CA PRO A 432 -19.21 34.35 6.27
C PRO A 432 -20.50 33.90 6.97
N ILE A 433 -21.49 34.82 7.07
CA ILE A 433 -22.80 34.54 7.69
C ILE A 433 -23.57 33.47 6.90
N ILE A 434 -23.45 33.43 5.55
CA ILE A 434 -24.12 32.44 4.73
C ILE A 434 -23.56 31.03 5.02
N ALA A 435 -22.24 30.90 5.18
CA ALA A 435 -21.59 29.63 5.56
C ALA A 435 -22.05 29.16 6.95
N GLU A 436 -22.17 30.04 7.94
CA GLU A 436 -22.64 29.68 9.28
C GLU A 436 -24.12 29.30 9.26
N ILE A 437 -24.97 29.98 8.47
CA ILE A 437 -26.40 29.63 8.29
C ILE A 437 -26.49 28.23 7.63
N ASN A 438 -25.74 27.96 6.56
CA ASN A 438 -25.71 26.65 5.90
C ASN A 438 -25.31 25.54 6.87
N LYS A 439 -24.29 25.75 7.70
CA LYS A 439 -23.85 24.80 8.74
C LYS A 439 -24.97 24.50 9.75
N ARG A 440 -25.77 25.49 10.13
CA ARG A 440 -26.88 25.33 11.07
C ARG A 440 -28.07 24.64 10.43
N LEU A 441 -28.39 24.94 9.18
CA LEU A 441 -29.40 24.21 8.40
C LEU A 441 -29.01 22.74 8.23
N LEU A 442 -27.74 22.45 7.93
CA LEU A 442 -27.23 21.09 7.85
C LEU A 442 -27.40 20.34 9.19
N ASN A 443 -27.21 21.00 10.32
CA ASN A 443 -27.50 20.40 11.64
C ASN A 443 -28.99 20.08 11.84
N GLN A 444 -29.92 20.79 11.18
CA GLN A 444 -31.35 20.42 11.16
C GLN A 444 -31.59 19.21 10.25
N ALA A 445 -30.92 19.16 9.10
CA ALA A 445 -30.99 18.01 8.21
C ALA A 445 -30.44 16.72 8.86
N PHE A 446 -29.49 16.81 9.76
CA PHE A 446 -29.04 15.64 10.54
C PHE A 446 -30.10 15.13 11.53
N LEU A 447 -31.08 15.94 11.89
CA LEU A 447 -32.25 15.51 12.68
C LEU A 447 -33.38 14.98 11.80
N ASP A 448 -33.52 15.54 10.61
CA ASP A 448 -34.56 15.23 9.63
C ASP A 448 -33.97 15.23 8.22
N PRO A 449 -33.48 14.07 7.71
CA PRO A 449 -32.90 13.96 6.35
C PRO A 449 -33.89 14.31 5.22
N GLU A 450 -35.19 14.26 5.49
CA GLU A 450 -36.27 14.57 4.55
C GLU A 450 -36.74 16.04 4.63
N ILE A 451 -36.01 16.90 5.35
CA ILE A 451 -36.39 18.31 5.52
C ILE A 451 -36.65 19.00 4.17
N SER A 452 -37.85 19.55 4.00
CA SER A 452 -38.24 20.21 2.75
C SER A 452 -37.64 21.61 2.61
N LYS A 453 -37.64 22.14 1.36
CA LYS A 453 -37.21 23.52 1.07
C LYS A 453 -38.03 24.54 1.86
N GLU A 454 -39.34 24.36 1.92
CA GLU A 454 -40.25 25.25 2.66
C GLU A 454 -39.94 25.27 4.16
N ARG A 455 -39.63 24.09 4.71
CA ARG A 455 -39.23 23.96 6.12
C ARG A 455 -37.91 24.67 6.40
N CYS A 456 -36.92 24.51 5.51
CA CYS A 456 -35.64 25.23 5.59
C CYS A 456 -35.87 26.74 5.58
N ILE A 457 -36.67 27.25 4.64
CA ILE A 457 -36.97 28.69 4.52
C ILE A 457 -37.66 29.23 5.80
N LYS A 458 -38.59 28.48 6.38
CA LYS A 458 -39.26 28.88 7.67
C LYS A 458 -38.27 28.98 8.85
N LEU A 459 -37.20 28.23 8.83
CA LEU A 459 -36.17 28.23 9.89
C LEU A 459 -35.15 29.38 9.76
N LEU A 460 -34.99 29.95 8.54
CA LEU A 460 -33.96 30.95 8.24
C LEU A 460 -33.92 32.14 9.19
N PRO A 461 -35.04 32.80 9.56
CA PRO A 461 -34.99 33.97 10.46
C PRO A 461 -34.39 33.66 11.83
N GLY A 462 -34.78 32.51 12.40
CA GLY A 462 -34.26 32.05 13.71
C GLY A 462 -32.78 31.63 13.63
N ILE A 463 -32.39 30.99 12.54
CA ILE A 463 -31.00 30.55 12.30
C ILE A 463 -30.09 31.77 12.06
N LYS A 464 -30.55 32.80 11.32
CA LYS A 464 -29.81 34.06 11.12
C LYS A 464 -29.38 34.67 12.45
N LYS A 465 -30.30 34.85 13.37
CA LYS A 465 -30.02 35.41 14.70
C LYS A 465 -28.93 34.60 15.42
N GLN A 466 -29.05 33.28 15.41
CA GLN A 466 -28.05 32.41 16.04
C GLN A 466 -26.68 32.45 15.33
N ALA A 467 -26.65 32.68 14.02
CA ALA A 467 -25.42 32.81 13.25
C ALA A 467 -24.72 34.14 13.54
N GLU A 468 -25.47 35.22 13.64
CA GLU A 468 -24.97 36.54 14.04
C GLU A 468 -24.37 36.50 15.44
N ASP A 469 -25.07 35.90 16.43
CA ASP A 469 -24.59 35.75 17.81
C ASP A 469 -23.28 34.93 17.87
N ALA A 470 -23.12 33.96 17.00
CA ALA A 470 -21.91 33.12 16.95
C ALA A 470 -20.72 33.83 16.31
N LEU A 471 -20.95 34.68 15.31
CA LEU A 471 -19.89 35.45 14.64
C LEU A 471 -19.43 36.62 15.52
N ASN A 472 -20.33 37.23 16.32
CA ASN A 472 -20.00 38.31 17.25
C ASN A 472 -19.22 37.83 18.49
N LYS A 473 -19.17 36.51 18.77
CA LYS A 473 -18.42 35.91 19.89
C LYS A 473 -17.02 35.44 19.51
N LYS A 474 -16.65 35.51 18.24
CA LYS A 474 -15.32 35.21 17.73
C LYS A 474 -14.51 36.47 17.53
#